data_de2deb59fe3dd172bf6221ffccafa818
#
_entry.id   de2deb59fe3dd172bf6221ffccafa818
#
_cell.length_a   1.000
_cell.length_b   1.000
_cell.length_c   1.000
_cell.angle_alpha   90.00
_cell.angle_beta   90.00
_cell.angle_gamma   90.00
#
_symmetry.space_group_name_H-M   'P 1'
#
loop_
_entity.id
_entity.type
_entity.pdbx_description
1 polymer ?
#
loop_
_entity_poly.entity_id
_entity_poly.type
_entity_poly.pdbx_seq_one_letter_code
_entity_poly.pdbx_strand_id
1 'polypeptide(L)'
;MSSTEQLKRIQKDKGFIAALDQSGGSTPKALQLYGISEDQYKGEEEMFKLIHDMRTRIITSPSFKQNHIIGAILFEQTMERLISGVPTADYLWKTKKIVPFLKVDKGLKDPKDGVRLMKEIPDLSETLKKASEYGIFGTKMRSVIDEDNEIGIEKIVNQQFEFGEMIMEAGLIPIIEPEVTINISRKSETEEILKKNLVKRLNNLNLKQNVLLKLTLPEKNNFYKDLVNHPNVL
;
A
#
# COMPACT_ATOMS: atom_id res chain seq x y z
N MET A 1 0.83 9.73 20.87
CA MET A 1 -0.67 9.88 20.89
C MET A 1 -1.31 9.67 19.54
N SER A 2 -0.74 10.14 18.43
CA SER A 2 -1.36 9.99 17.11
C SER A 2 -1.47 8.54 16.63
N SER A 3 -0.47 7.69 16.85
CA SER A 3 -0.48 6.29 16.41
C SER A 3 -1.57 5.43 17.06
N THR A 4 -1.90 5.66 18.33
CA THR A 4 -2.96 4.91 19.02
C THR A 4 -4.36 5.28 18.49
N GLU A 5 -4.60 6.54 18.16
CA GLU A 5 -5.87 6.99 17.58
C GLU A 5 -6.01 6.52 16.13
N GLN A 6 -4.92 6.55 15.36
CA GLN A 6 -4.88 6.01 14.00
C GLN A 6 -5.16 4.50 13.98
N LEU A 7 -4.55 3.75 14.91
CA LEU A 7 -4.80 2.33 15.06
C LEU A 7 -6.28 2.03 15.39
N LYS A 8 -6.85 2.74 16.36
CA LYS A 8 -8.29 2.59 16.69
C LYS A 8 -9.19 2.84 15.49
N ARG A 9 -8.84 3.83 14.66
CA ARG A 9 -9.59 4.16 13.46
C ARG A 9 -9.55 3.01 12.44
N ILE A 10 -8.36 2.46 12.16
CA ILE A 10 -8.21 1.33 11.23
C ILE A 10 -8.94 0.08 11.73
N GLN A 11 -8.91 -0.19 13.05
CA GLN A 11 -9.53 -1.38 13.64
C GLN A 11 -11.06 -1.31 13.73
N LYS A 12 -11.64 -0.12 13.93
CA LYS A 12 -13.05 0.02 14.34
C LYS A 12 -13.94 0.70 13.33
N ASP A 13 -13.39 1.58 12.51
CA ASP A 13 -14.19 2.38 11.62
C ASP A 13 -14.46 1.64 10.30
N LYS A 14 -15.62 1.91 9.73
CA LYS A 14 -16.02 1.38 8.41
C LYS A 14 -15.61 2.35 7.31
N GLY A 15 -15.01 1.84 6.25
CA GLY A 15 -14.60 2.63 5.11
C GLY A 15 -13.58 1.90 4.25
N PHE A 16 -12.94 2.63 3.36
CA PHE A 16 -11.91 2.09 2.49
C PHE A 16 -10.61 2.92 2.56
N ILE A 17 -9.52 2.35 2.08
CA ILE A 17 -8.23 3.02 1.97
C ILE A 17 -8.07 3.51 0.53
N ALA A 18 -7.92 4.81 0.33
CA ALA A 18 -7.72 5.42 -0.99
C ALA A 18 -6.27 5.21 -1.46
N ALA A 19 -6.08 4.75 -2.69
CA ALA A 19 -4.77 4.57 -3.30
C ALA A 19 -4.39 5.85 -4.10
N LEU A 20 -3.51 6.67 -3.53
CA LEU A 20 -2.96 7.88 -4.15
C LEU A 20 -1.44 7.74 -4.37
N ASP A 21 -0.98 6.51 -4.58
CA ASP A 21 0.42 6.11 -4.57
C ASP A 21 1.01 5.81 -5.95
N GLN A 22 0.40 6.31 -7.04
CA GLN A 22 0.98 6.19 -8.37
C GLN A 22 2.42 6.73 -8.36
N SER A 23 3.36 5.89 -8.78
CA SER A 23 4.79 6.20 -8.83
C SER A 23 5.25 6.53 -10.25
N GLY A 24 6.52 6.87 -10.43
CA GLY A 24 7.10 7.31 -11.70
C GLY A 24 6.59 6.58 -12.95
N GLY A 25 6.56 5.24 -12.93
CA GLY A 25 6.09 4.44 -14.08
C GLY A 25 4.59 4.50 -14.37
N SER A 26 3.75 4.83 -13.39
CA SER A 26 2.28 4.92 -13.54
C SER A 26 1.75 6.36 -13.53
N THR A 27 2.59 7.33 -13.19
CA THR A 27 2.21 8.74 -13.10
C THR A 27 1.77 9.33 -14.44
N PRO A 28 2.49 9.14 -15.59
CA PRO A 28 2.06 9.66 -16.88
C PRO A 28 0.66 9.19 -17.25
N LYS A 29 0.39 7.89 -17.08
CA LYS A 29 -0.94 7.32 -17.35
C LYS A 29 -2.04 7.91 -16.45
N ALA A 30 -1.72 8.13 -15.16
CA ALA A 30 -2.67 8.76 -14.23
C ALA A 30 -2.98 10.22 -14.63
N LEU A 31 -1.97 10.99 -15.03
CA LEU A 31 -2.13 12.35 -15.54
C LEU A 31 -2.95 12.37 -16.83
N GLN A 32 -2.66 11.47 -17.77
CA GLN A 32 -3.41 11.35 -19.02
C GLN A 32 -4.90 11.07 -18.78
N LEU A 33 -5.23 10.15 -17.87
CA LEU A 33 -6.60 9.86 -17.47
C LEU A 33 -7.27 11.07 -16.78
N TYR A 34 -6.49 11.95 -16.21
CA TYR A 34 -6.93 13.20 -15.59
C TYR A 34 -7.03 14.37 -16.60
N GLY A 35 -6.70 14.14 -17.87
CA GLY A 35 -6.76 15.14 -18.94
C GLY A 35 -5.48 15.92 -19.15
N ILE A 36 -4.35 15.46 -18.61
CA ILE A 36 -3.03 16.08 -18.78
C ILE A 36 -2.15 15.13 -19.59
N SER A 37 -1.86 15.48 -20.85
CA SER A 37 -1.01 14.70 -21.76
C SER A 37 0.49 14.99 -21.54
N GLU A 38 1.35 14.08 -22.00
CA GLU A 38 2.80 14.14 -21.76
C GLU A 38 3.49 15.35 -22.40
N ASP A 39 2.91 15.96 -23.43
CA ASP A 39 3.38 17.18 -24.05
C ASP A 39 3.11 18.46 -23.22
N GLN A 40 2.31 18.35 -22.17
CA GLN A 40 1.93 19.45 -21.27
C GLN A 40 2.87 19.64 -20.09
N TYR A 41 3.93 18.82 -19.96
CA TYR A 41 4.95 18.99 -18.91
C TYR A 41 6.34 18.58 -19.39
N LYS A 42 7.37 19.16 -18.77
CA LYS A 42 8.77 18.90 -19.11
C LYS A 42 9.51 18.25 -17.93
N GLY A 43 9.88 16.98 -18.12
CA GLY A 43 10.67 16.24 -17.14
C GLY A 43 9.89 15.80 -15.88
N GLU A 44 10.59 15.12 -15.01
CA GLU A 44 9.99 14.49 -13.83
C GLU A 44 9.51 15.50 -12.77
N GLU A 45 10.22 16.59 -12.58
CA GLU A 45 9.87 17.60 -11.56
C GLU A 45 8.50 18.21 -11.83
N GLU A 46 8.25 18.63 -13.07
CA GLU A 46 6.96 19.21 -13.47
C GLU A 46 5.85 18.16 -13.47
N MET A 47 6.15 16.93 -13.91
CA MET A 47 5.24 15.80 -13.79
C MET A 47 4.81 15.55 -12.34
N PHE A 48 5.76 15.53 -11.42
CA PHE A 48 5.45 15.30 -10.00
C PHE A 48 4.75 16.49 -9.34
N LYS A 49 4.96 17.70 -9.83
CA LYS A 49 4.16 18.86 -9.40
C LYS A 49 2.70 18.68 -9.82
N LEU A 50 2.45 18.36 -11.09
CA LEU A 50 1.10 18.16 -11.62
C LEU A 50 0.36 17.02 -10.91
N ILE A 51 1.04 15.90 -10.66
CA ILE A 51 0.42 14.80 -9.94
C ILE A 51 0.12 15.18 -8.48
N HIS A 52 0.96 16.00 -7.84
CA HIS A 52 0.68 16.52 -6.51
C HIS A 52 -0.51 17.48 -6.52
N ASP A 53 -0.63 18.35 -7.50
CA ASP A 53 -1.76 19.26 -7.67
C ASP A 53 -3.08 18.49 -7.87
N MET A 54 -3.05 17.40 -8.67
CA MET A 54 -4.17 16.49 -8.83
C MET A 54 -4.55 15.84 -7.49
N ARG A 55 -3.59 15.29 -6.76
CA ARG A 55 -3.82 14.67 -5.45
C ARG A 55 -4.33 15.67 -4.43
N THR A 56 -3.81 16.88 -4.44
CA THR A 56 -4.29 17.97 -3.58
C THR A 56 -5.76 18.25 -3.84
N ARG A 57 -6.19 18.36 -5.10
CA ARG A 57 -7.62 18.55 -5.43
C ARG A 57 -8.49 17.39 -4.95
N ILE A 58 -8.01 16.15 -5.07
CA ILE A 58 -8.71 14.97 -4.55
C ILE A 58 -8.84 15.04 -3.03
N ILE A 59 -7.72 15.23 -2.32
CA ILE A 59 -7.66 15.22 -0.86
C ILE A 59 -8.46 16.38 -0.25
N THR A 60 -8.41 17.56 -0.86
CA THR A 60 -9.14 18.73 -0.36
C THR A 60 -10.63 18.72 -0.68
N SER A 61 -11.06 17.90 -1.64
CA SER A 61 -12.46 17.78 -2.03
C SER A 61 -13.37 17.57 -0.80
N PRO A 62 -14.55 18.23 -0.76
CA PRO A 62 -15.55 17.96 0.25
C PRO A 62 -16.05 16.51 0.29
N SER A 63 -15.94 15.78 -0.83
CA SER A 63 -16.33 14.38 -0.93
C SER A 63 -15.26 13.41 -0.38
N PHE A 64 -14.00 13.86 -0.24
CA PHE A 64 -12.92 13.09 0.39
C PHE A 64 -13.04 13.20 1.91
N LYS A 65 -13.92 12.38 2.50
CA LYS A 65 -14.38 12.49 3.89
C LYS A 65 -14.04 11.26 4.72
N GLN A 66 -13.77 11.50 5.99
CA GLN A 66 -13.53 10.46 7.00
C GLN A 66 -14.67 9.43 7.14
N ASN A 67 -15.92 9.78 6.75
CA ASN A 67 -17.07 8.87 6.86
C ASN A 67 -16.99 7.68 5.88
N HIS A 68 -16.19 7.80 4.83
CA HIS A 68 -16.02 6.76 3.79
C HIS A 68 -14.59 6.34 3.62
N ILE A 69 -13.62 7.23 3.92
CA ILE A 69 -12.19 7.00 3.69
C ILE A 69 -11.50 6.98 5.05
N ILE A 70 -11.03 5.79 5.45
CA ILE A 70 -10.33 5.60 6.73
C ILE A 70 -8.82 5.79 6.61
N GLY A 71 -8.24 5.57 5.42
CA GLY A 71 -6.83 5.74 5.15
C GLY A 71 -6.56 6.20 3.72
N ALA A 72 -5.34 6.68 3.46
CA ALA A 72 -4.86 7.02 2.12
C ALA A 72 -3.39 6.62 1.98
N ILE A 73 -3.07 5.96 0.87
CA ILE A 73 -1.70 5.55 0.55
C ILE A 73 -1.07 6.65 -0.30
N LEU A 74 0.04 7.19 0.15
CA LEU A 74 0.80 8.25 -0.53
C LEU A 74 2.03 7.68 -1.23
N PHE A 75 2.51 8.37 -2.24
CA PHE A 75 3.85 8.22 -2.77
C PHE A 75 4.80 9.20 -2.04
N GLU A 76 6.09 8.86 -1.94
CA GLU A 76 7.10 9.59 -1.17
C GLU A 76 7.09 11.10 -1.48
N GLN A 77 7.16 11.47 -2.74
CA GLN A 77 7.14 12.87 -3.15
C GLN A 77 5.85 13.62 -2.78
N THR A 78 4.72 12.94 -2.64
CA THR A 78 3.48 13.53 -2.15
C THR A 78 3.51 13.72 -0.64
N MET A 79 4.09 12.77 0.09
CA MET A 79 4.29 12.88 1.54
C MET A 79 5.12 14.11 1.90
N GLU A 80 6.17 14.39 1.14
CA GLU A 80 7.11 15.50 1.36
C GLU A 80 6.56 16.89 0.99
N ARG A 81 5.50 16.93 0.18
CA ARG A 81 4.89 18.18 -0.27
C ARG A 81 3.80 18.66 0.68
N LEU A 82 3.40 19.91 0.49
CA LEU A 82 2.42 20.59 1.35
C LEU A 82 1.04 20.69 0.69
N ILE A 83 0.01 20.54 1.50
CA ILE A 83 -1.37 20.91 1.16
C ILE A 83 -1.77 22.08 2.06
N SER A 84 -2.09 23.22 1.47
CA SER A 84 -2.42 24.45 2.22
C SER A 84 -1.38 24.85 3.27
N GLY A 85 -0.09 24.69 2.94
CA GLY A 85 1.03 25.03 3.85
C GLY A 85 1.32 24.00 4.94
N VAL A 86 0.64 22.84 4.94
CA VAL A 86 0.80 21.77 5.94
C VAL A 86 1.32 20.51 5.25
N PRO A 87 2.25 19.73 5.83
CA PRO A 87 2.66 18.43 5.29
C PRO A 87 1.46 17.54 4.94
N THR A 88 1.50 16.88 3.79
CA THR A 88 0.35 16.11 3.27
C THR A 88 -0.17 15.08 4.26
N ALA A 89 0.71 14.34 4.95
CA ALA A 89 0.30 13.35 5.94
C ALA A 89 -0.38 14.01 7.17
N ASP A 90 0.14 15.13 7.61
CA ASP A 90 -0.47 15.94 8.68
C ASP A 90 -1.85 16.49 8.28
N TYR A 91 -1.98 16.98 7.05
CA TYR A 91 -3.28 17.44 6.53
C TYR A 91 -4.30 16.31 6.51
N LEU A 92 -3.91 15.12 6.02
CA LEU A 92 -4.76 13.93 6.04
C LEU A 92 -5.22 13.59 7.46
N TRP A 93 -4.30 13.49 8.41
CA TRP A 93 -4.65 13.08 9.77
C TRP A 93 -5.30 14.20 10.59
N LYS A 94 -4.70 15.37 10.65
CA LYS A 94 -5.16 16.45 11.55
C LYS A 94 -6.43 17.13 11.04
N THR A 95 -6.55 17.33 9.70
CA THR A 95 -7.69 18.03 9.10
C THR A 95 -8.78 17.08 8.64
N LYS A 96 -8.42 15.99 7.95
CA LYS A 96 -9.38 15.07 7.34
C LYS A 96 -9.72 13.86 8.21
N LYS A 97 -8.93 13.57 9.25
CA LYS A 97 -9.03 12.35 10.08
C LYS A 97 -8.89 11.05 9.27
N ILE A 98 -8.06 11.09 8.25
CA ILE A 98 -7.75 9.97 7.35
C ILE A 98 -6.33 9.52 7.64
N VAL A 99 -6.14 8.22 7.89
CA VAL A 99 -4.86 7.63 8.29
C VAL A 99 -3.89 7.59 7.10
N PRO A 100 -2.70 8.21 7.18
CA PRO A 100 -1.74 8.21 6.08
C PRO A 100 -0.88 6.96 6.07
N PHE A 101 -0.72 6.36 4.89
CA PHE A 101 0.21 5.28 4.58
C PHE A 101 1.20 5.73 3.50
N LEU A 102 2.36 5.08 3.44
CA LEU A 102 3.40 5.35 2.45
C LEU A 102 3.68 4.12 1.59
N LYS A 103 3.68 4.27 0.26
CA LYS A 103 4.23 3.26 -0.64
C LYS A 103 5.76 3.26 -0.55
N VAL A 104 6.36 2.10 -0.23
CA VAL A 104 7.81 1.95 -0.06
C VAL A 104 8.47 1.09 -1.14
N ASP A 105 7.73 0.27 -1.88
CA ASP A 105 8.33 -0.54 -2.95
C ASP A 105 8.90 0.34 -4.09
N LYS A 106 10.01 -0.09 -4.66
CA LYS A 106 10.70 0.59 -5.78
C LYS A 106 10.35 -0.03 -7.15
N GLY A 107 9.20 -0.72 -7.24
CA GLY A 107 8.74 -1.43 -8.43
C GLY A 107 9.08 -2.91 -8.43
N LEU A 108 8.85 -3.57 -9.56
CA LEU A 108 8.94 -5.02 -9.70
C LEU A 108 10.18 -5.45 -10.47
N LYS A 109 10.72 -6.63 -10.11
CA LYS A 109 11.71 -7.37 -10.90
C LYS A 109 11.03 -7.96 -12.14
N ASP A 110 11.84 -8.43 -13.09
CA ASP A 110 11.34 -9.16 -14.25
C ASP A 110 10.62 -10.45 -13.82
N PRO A 111 9.65 -10.93 -14.60
CA PRO A 111 8.91 -12.14 -14.30
C PRO A 111 9.83 -13.36 -14.17
N LYS A 112 9.67 -14.13 -13.11
CA LYS A 112 10.35 -15.40 -12.89
C LYS A 112 9.50 -16.31 -12.01
N ASP A 113 9.47 -17.60 -12.33
CA ASP A 113 8.69 -18.62 -11.60
C ASP A 113 7.20 -18.22 -11.46
N GLY A 114 6.61 -17.64 -12.52
CA GLY A 114 5.21 -17.19 -12.52
C GLY A 114 4.89 -15.98 -11.63
N VAL A 115 5.91 -15.27 -11.15
CA VAL A 115 5.73 -14.13 -10.23
C VAL A 115 6.68 -12.97 -10.57
N ARG A 116 6.37 -11.80 -10.05
CA ARG A 116 7.22 -10.62 -10.07
C ARG A 116 7.47 -10.14 -8.64
N LEU A 117 8.67 -10.42 -8.13
CA LEU A 117 9.13 -9.95 -6.83
C LEU A 117 9.35 -8.43 -6.84
N MET A 118 9.35 -7.83 -5.66
CA MET A 118 9.80 -6.44 -5.51
C MET A 118 11.29 -6.33 -5.81
N LYS A 119 11.69 -5.18 -6.36
CA LYS A 119 13.10 -4.76 -6.40
C LYS A 119 13.62 -4.56 -4.98
N GLU A 120 14.95 -4.57 -4.83
CA GLU A 120 15.59 -4.20 -3.57
C GLU A 120 15.20 -2.78 -3.14
N ILE A 121 15.13 -2.57 -1.83
CA ILE A 121 14.83 -1.28 -1.20
C ILE A 121 16.02 -0.94 -0.28
N PRO A 122 17.16 -0.51 -0.84
CA PRO A 122 18.39 -0.34 -0.06
C PRO A 122 18.29 0.77 0.99
N ASP A 123 17.44 1.73 0.76
CA ASP A 123 17.19 2.90 1.61
C ASP A 123 15.95 2.72 2.54
N LEU A 124 15.49 1.46 2.75
CA LEU A 124 14.25 1.22 3.50
C LEU A 124 14.30 1.83 4.91
N SER A 125 15.37 1.62 5.66
CA SER A 125 15.49 2.13 7.03
C SER A 125 15.40 3.66 7.11
N GLU A 126 16.04 4.37 6.17
CA GLU A 126 15.97 5.83 6.08
C GLU A 126 14.56 6.29 5.70
N THR A 127 13.94 5.61 4.73
CA THR A 127 12.56 5.88 4.31
C THR A 127 11.57 5.68 5.47
N LEU A 128 11.72 4.62 6.27
CA LEU A 128 10.86 4.35 7.42
C LEU A 128 11.03 5.40 8.54
N LYS A 129 12.27 5.79 8.81
CA LYS A 129 12.55 6.89 9.77
C LYS A 129 11.87 8.17 9.33
N LYS A 130 12.07 8.57 8.07
CA LYS A 130 11.44 9.75 7.48
C LYS A 130 9.91 9.67 7.52
N ALA A 131 9.33 8.51 7.15
CA ALA A 131 7.90 8.28 7.24
C ALA A 131 7.35 8.51 8.65
N SER A 132 8.05 8.03 9.68
CA SER A 132 7.69 8.24 11.09
C SER A 132 7.72 9.73 11.46
N GLU A 133 8.73 10.47 11.01
CA GLU A 133 8.85 11.93 11.24
C GLU A 133 7.69 12.72 10.60
N TYR A 134 7.20 12.26 9.43
CA TYR A 134 6.02 12.83 8.77
C TYR A 134 4.68 12.34 9.33
N GLY A 135 4.67 11.51 10.38
CA GLY A 135 3.44 11.01 10.99
C GLY A 135 2.70 9.95 10.18
N ILE A 136 3.39 9.25 9.30
CA ILE A 136 2.87 8.07 8.58
C ILE A 136 2.58 6.96 9.59
N PHE A 137 1.43 6.32 9.45
CA PHE A 137 0.98 5.22 10.31
C PHE A 137 1.53 3.86 9.86
N GLY A 138 1.62 3.65 8.56
CA GLY A 138 2.05 2.38 8.01
C GLY A 138 2.51 2.51 6.57
N THR A 139 2.90 1.39 6.00
CA THR A 139 3.46 1.36 4.65
C THR A 139 2.67 0.43 3.73
N LYS A 140 2.92 0.51 2.44
CA LYS A 140 2.38 -0.40 1.43
C LYS A 140 3.48 -0.82 0.45
N MET A 141 3.51 -2.09 0.10
CA MET A 141 4.44 -2.65 -0.87
C MET A 141 3.75 -3.73 -1.69
N ARG A 142 4.00 -3.74 -3.03
CA ARG A 142 3.34 -4.62 -3.98
C ARG A 142 4.30 -5.56 -4.67
N SER A 143 3.94 -6.83 -4.72
CA SER A 143 4.45 -7.84 -5.65
C SER A 143 3.31 -8.46 -6.46
N VAL A 144 3.61 -9.18 -7.54
CA VAL A 144 2.57 -9.68 -8.45
C VAL A 144 2.73 -11.18 -8.71
N ILE A 145 1.61 -11.89 -8.71
CA ILE A 145 1.49 -13.31 -8.99
C ILE A 145 0.74 -13.45 -10.32
N ASP A 146 1.42 -13.99 -11.35
CA ASP A 146 0.90 -14.14 -12.69
C ASP A 146 0.53 -15.59 -13.02
N GLU A 147 0.96 -16.58 -12.21
CA GLU A 147 0.70 -18.01 -12.42
C GLU A 147 0.59 -18.76 -11.07
N ASP A 148 0.05 -19.94 -11.07
CA ASP A 148 -0.14 -20.83 -9.91
C ASP A 148 1.13 -21.61 -9.49
N ASN A 149 2.29 -21.01 -9.64
CA ASN A 149 3.57 -21.60 -9.28
C ASN A 149 3.80 -21.52 -7.75
N GLU A 150 3.78 -22.67 -7.06
CA GLU A 150 3.93 -22.75 -5.61
C GLU A 150 5.24 -22.11 -5.10
N ILE A 151 6.37 -22.37 -5.80
CA ILE A 151 7.70 -21.83 -5.41
C ILE A 151 7.71 -20.31 -5.56
N GLY A 152 7.17 -19.79 -6.64
CA GLY A 152 7.09 -18.35 -6.89
C GLY A 152 6.21 -17.65 -5.87
N ILE A 153 5.03 -18.20 -5.57
CA ILE A 153 4.10 -17.65 -4.58
C ILE A 153 4.72 -17.67 -3.17
N GLU A 154 5.39 -18.76 -2.78
CA GLU A 154 6.10 -18.82 -1.49
C GLU A 154 7.19 -17.75 -1.39
N LYS A 155 7.97 -17.53 -2.46
CA LYS A 155 8.99 -16.45 -2.51
C LYS A 155 8.36 -15.07 -2.33
N ILE A 156 7.22 -14.81 -3.00
CA ILE A 156 6.47 -13.54 -2.86
C ILE A 156 6.08 -13.30 -1.40
N VAL A 157 5.42 -14.28 -0.80
CA VAL A 157 4.94 -14.15 0.57
C VAL A 157 6.09 -13.98 1.54
N ASN A 158 7.17 -14.75 1.40
CA ASN A 158 8.36 -14.62 2.24
C ASN A 158 8.98 -13.23 2.12
N GLN A 159 9.23 -12.73 0.89
CA GLN A 159 9.78 -11.39 0.68
C GLN A 159 8.90 -10.29 1.32
N GLN A 160 7.59 -10.38 1.13
CA GLN A 160 6.65 -9.41 1.70
C GLN A 160 6.70 -9.39 3.23
N PHE A 161 6.79 -10.55 3.88
CA PHE A 161 6.88 -10.63 5.33
C PHE A 161 8.25 -10.25 5.87
N GLU A 162 9.35 -10.55 5.18
CA GLU A 162 10.69 -10.10 5.55
C GLU A 162 10.78 -8.56 5.61
N PHE A 163 10.31 -7.87 4.57
CA PHE A 163 10.20 -6.42 4.61
C PHE A 163 9.17 -5.95 5.65
N GLY A 164 8.06 -6.70 5.82
CA GLY A 164 7.05 -6.41 6.82
C GLY A 164 7.60 -6.43 8.25
N GLU A 165 8.47 -7.37 8.58
CA GLU A 165 9.15 -7.46 9.87
C GLU A 165 10.02 -6.22 10.13
N MET A 166 10.82 -5.79 9.14
CA MET A 166 11.62 -4.55 9.25
C MET A 166 10.73 -3.30 9.46
N ILE A 167 9.59 -3.25 8.80
CA ILE A 167 8.62 -2.15 8.93
C ILE A 167 8.00 -2.15 10.33
N MET A 168 7.63 -3.31 10.86
CA MET A 168 7.08 -3.45 12.22
C MET A 168 8.13 -3.10 13.29
N GLU A 169 9.40 -3.46 13.10
CA GLU A 169 10.52 -3.09 13.97
C GLU A 169 10.71 -1.56 14.01
N ALA A 170 10.46 -0.86 12.91
CA ALA A 170 10.45 0.60 12.84
C ALA A 170 9.18 1.24 13.46
N GLY A 171 8.26 0.44 14.01
CA GLY A 171 7.04 0.91 14.66
C GLY A 171 5.89 1.28 13.70
N LEU A 172 5.97 0.90 12.45
CA LEU A 172 4.95 1.13 11.42
C LEU A 172 4.17 -0.15 11.10
N ILE A 173 2.98 -0.02 10.51
CA ILE A 173 2.12 -1.15 10.14
C ILE A 173 2.27 -1.43 8.63
N PRO A 174 2.74 -2.61 8.21
CA PRO A 174 2.83 -2.95 6.80
C PRO A 174 1.48 -3.36 6.20
N ILE A 175 1.18 -2.86 5.01
CA ILE A 175 0.18 -3.43 4.10
C ILE A 175 0.92 -4.40 3.18
N ILE A 176 0.65 -5.68 3.33
CA ILE A 176 1.17 -6.80 2.54
C ILE A 176 0.30 -6.94 1.29
N GLU A 177 0.86 -6.72 0.10
CA GLU A 177 0.11 -6.75 -1.18
C GLU A 177 0.73 -7.76 -2.17
N PRO A 178 0.51 -9.07 -2.00
CA PRO A 178 0.78 -10.08 -3.01
C PRO A 178 -0.39 -10.12 -4.00
N GLU A 179 -0.35 -9.24 -5.00
CA GLU A 179 -1.43 -9.07 -5.97
C GLU A 179 -1.50 -10.26 -6.93
N VAL A 180 -2.62 -10.97 -6.97
CA VAL A 180 -2.90 -11.97 -8.01
C VAL A 180 -3.44 -11.25 -9.24
N THR A 181 -2.83 -11.49 -10.41
CA THR A 181 -3.30 -10.90 -11.67
C THR A 181 -4.71 -11.41 -11.98
N ILE A 182 -5.62 -10.47 -12.25
CA ILE A 182 -7.07 -10.73 -12.24
C ILE A 182 -7.54 -11.71 -13.35
N ASN A 183 -6.84 -11.73 -14.48
CA ASN A 183 -7.24 -12.49 -15.68
C ASN A 183 -6.37 -13.73 -15.94
N ILE A 184 -5.76 -14.32 -14.91
CA ILE A 184 -5.01 -15.58 -15.07
C ILE A 184 -5.96 -16.77 -15.12
N SER A 185 -5.59 -17.79 -15.90
CA SER A 185 -6.45 -18.94 -16.18
C SER A 185 -6.74 -19.82 -14.96
N ARG A 186 -5.82 -19.88 -13.99
CA ARG A 186 -5.92 -20.71 -12.77
C ARG A 186 -5.94 -19.87 -11.51
N LYS A 187 -6.74 -18.81 -11.53
CA LYS A 187 -6.81 -17.84 -10.44
C LYS A 187 -7.25 -18.47 -9.12
N SER A 188 -8.25 -19.35 -9.13
CA SER A 188 -8.75 -20.02 -7.92
C SER A 188 -7.67 -20.88 -7.26
N GLU A 189 -6.90 -21.64 -8.03
CA GLU A 189 -5.78 -22.45 -7.52
C GLU A 189 -4.66 -21.58 -6.99
N THR A 190 -4.34 -20.50 -7.70
CA THR A 190 -3.37 -19.49 -7.28
C THR A 190 -3.76 -18.88 -5.92
N GLU A 191 -5.03 -18.57 -5.74
CA GLU A 191 -5.58 -18.02 -4.49
C GLU A 191 -5.48 -19.01 -3.32
N GLU A 192 -5.71 -20.33 -3.58
CA GLU A 192 -5.54 -21.38 -2.56
C GLU A 192 -4.08 -21.47 -2.08
N ILE A 193 -3.12 -21.47 -3.02
CA ILE A 193 -1.68 -21.50 -2.70
C ILE A 193 -1.28 -20.24 -1.92
N LEU A 194 -1.72 -19.06 -2.38
CA LEU A 194 -1.45 -17.79 -1.71
C LEU A 194 -1.99 -17.78 -0.28
N LYS A 195 -3.27 -18.15 -0.09
CA LYS A 195 -3.90 -18.20 1.23
C LYS A 195 -3.15 -19.11 2.19
N LYS A 196 -2.76 -20.31 1.75
CA LYS A 196 -1.97 -21.27 2.56
C LYS A 196 -0.65 -20.64 3.03
N ASN A 197 0.06 -19.96 2.15
CA ASN A 197 1.32 -19.31 2.50
C ASN A 197 1.13 -18.10 3.43
N LEU A 198 0.09 -17.28 3.21
CA LEU A 198 -0.26 -16.17 4.10
C LEU A 198 -0.57 -16.66 5.52
N VAL A 199 -1.42 -17.68 5.66
CA VAL A 199 -1.74 -18.28 6.97
C VAL A 199 -0.47 -18.79 7.66
N LYS A 200 0.41 -19.50 6.94
CA LYS A 200 1.69 -19.98 7.48
C LYS A 200 2.54 -18.84 8.06
N ARG A 201 2.67 -17.71 7.34
CA ARG A 201 3.46 -16.57 7.81
C ARG A 201 2.78 -15.79 8.93
N LEU A 202 1.46 -15.60 8.86
CA LEU A 202 0.69 -14.93 9.89
C LEU A 202 0.77 -15.66 11.23
N ASN A 203 0.68 -17.00 11.24
CA ASN A 203 0.82 -17.82 12.43
C ASN A 203 2.21 -17.73 13.09
N ASN A 204 3.24 -17.29 12.37
CA ASN A 204 4.58 -17.09 12.91
C ASN A 204 4.77 -15.70 13.55
N LEU A 205 3.83 -14.78 13.36
CA LEU A 205 3.88 -13.47 14.00
C LEU A 205 3.53 -13.56 15.47
N ASN A 206 4.18 -12.76 16.30
CA ASN A 206 3.77 -12.61 17.69
C ASN A 206 2.54 -11.67 17.81
N LEU A 207 1.82 -11.73 18.95
CA LEU A 207 0.57 -10.97 19.14
C LEU A 207 0.71 -9.43 19.11
N LYS A 208 1.94 -8.90 19.12
CA LYS A 208 2.18 -7.45 19.00
C LYS A 208 2.46 -7.01 17.58
N GLN A 209 2.69 -7.96 16.67
CA GLN A 209 2.95 -7.70 15.26
C GLN A 209 1.65 -7.73 14.48
N ASN A 210 1.29 -6.59 13.90
CA ASN A 210 0.07 -6.46 13.11
C ASN A 210 0.38 -6.09 11.67
N VAL A 211 -0.42 -6.62 10.75
CA VAL A 211 -0.36 -6.31 9.33
C VAL A 211 -1.74 -5.95 8.78
N LEU A 212 -1.79 -5.28 7.66
CA LEU A 212 -2.95 -5.17 6.78
C LEU A 212 -2.69 -6.02 5.53
N LEU A 213 -3.72 -6.61 4.98
CA LEU A 213 -3.65 -7.38 3.75
C LEU A 213 -4.40 -6.63 2.64
N LYS A 214 -3.73 -6.43 1.50
CA LYS A 214 -4.35 -5.91 0.27
C LYS A 214 -4.30 -7.01 -0.79
N LEU A 215 -5.43 -7.66 -1.01
CA LEU A 215 -5.56 -8.83 -1.88
C LEU A 215 -6.48 -8.52 -3.06
N THR A 216 -6.21 -9.15 -4.20
CA THR A 216 -7.14 -9.15 -5.33
C THR A 216 -8.45 -9.81 -4.91
N LEU A 217 -9.59 -9.28 -5.37
CA LEU A 217 -10.89 -9.89 -5.11
C LEU A 217 -10.89 -11.37 -5.56
N PRO A 218 -11.23 -12.30 -4.66
CA PRO A 218 -11.17 -13.72 -4.97
C PRO A 218 -12.33 -14.17 -5.86
N GLU A 219 -12.14 -15.28 -6.57
CA GLU A 219 -13.22 -15.91 -7.34
C GLU A 219 -14.33 -16.47 -6.45
N LYS A 220 -13.94 -17.05 -5.30
CA LYS A 220 -14.91 -17.61 -4.34
C LYS A 220 -15.32 -16.54 -3.33
N ASN A 221 -16.60 -16.33 -3.15
CA ASN A 221 -17.12 -15.43 -2.13
C ASN A 221 -16.61 -15.78 -0.72
N ASN A 222 -16.21 -14.77 0.04
CA ASN A 222 -15.70 -14.91 1.41
C ASN A 222 -14.45 -15.79 1.56
N PHE A 223 -13.71 -16.02 0.50
CA PHE A 223 -12.56 -16.91 0.48
C PHE A 223 -11.50 -16.57 1.53
N TYR A 224 -11.24 -15.27 1.74
CA TYR A 224 -10.26 -14.76 2.71
C TYR A 224 -10.83 -14.45 4.09
N LYS A 225 -12.05 -14.93 4.43
CA LYS A 225 -12.69 -14.65 5.72
C LYS A 225 -11.83 -15.05 6.92
N ASP A 226 -11.09 -16.16 6.83
CA ASP A 226 -10.22 -16.63 7.92
C ASP A 226 -9.05 -15.66 8.15
N LEU A 227 -8.51 -15.08 7.08
CA LEU A 227 -7.46 -14.06 7.16
C LEU A 227 -7.96 -12.78 7.82
N VAL A 228 -9.18 -12.34 7.47
CA VAL A 228 -9.83 -11.15 8.09
C VAL A 228 -10.02 -11.34 9.60
N ASN A 229 -10.25 -12.56 10.04
CA ASN A 229 -10.45 -12.89 11.47
C ASN A 229 -9.15 -13.26 12.18
N HIS A 230 -8.00 -13.22 11.52
CA HIS A 230 -6.72 -13.57 12.15
C HIS A 230 -6.28 -12.49 13.14
N PRO A 231 -5.79 -12.86 14.37
CA PRO A 231 -5.48 -11.88 15.42
C PRO A 231 -4.41 -10.86 15.05
N ASN A 232 -3.56 -11.15 14.08
CA ASN A 232 -2.50 -10.24 13.59
C ASN A 232 -2.91 -9.42 12.36
N VAL A 233 -4.16 -9.55 11.87
CA VAL A 233 -4.68 -8.77 10.74
C VAL A 233 -5.62 -7.69 11.27
N LEU A 234 -5.35 -6.44 10.90
CA LEU A 234 -6.14 -5.26 11.29
C LEU A 234 -7.28 -5.00 10.32
#